data_87734101e26709d0f1dd27e00f0284f2
#
_entry.id   87734101e26709d0f1dd27e00f0284f2
#
_cell.length_a   1.000
_cell.length_b   1.000
_cell.length_c   1.000
_cell.angle_alpha   90.00
_cell.angle_beta   90.00
_cell.angle_gamma   90.00
#
_symmetry.space_group_name_H-M   'P 1'
#
loop_
_entity.id
_entity.type
_entity.pdbx_description
1 polymer ?
#
loop_
_entity_poly.entity_id
_entity_poly.type
_entity_poly.pdbx_seq_one_letter_code
_entity_poly.pdbx_strand_id
1 'polypeptide(L)'
;MTTQADDSSIKPARPYAGKSAQERQNARRLALVDAAVRLFGEQGFSAVSIDMICAEAALTKRYFYEAFASREALLTAAYESVTREYFQAILVKMTPHMADAPKLVRAGLKETFGFVRRNPVKARLMMVEAMNVRGQLGDMYGARYDDFVELLLQVTRPLLGRQAPSDKVFRVMAKAVVGALIHLCQNWIATDFAQPVDELVEGTERLFAGVGRELGVRGYN
;
A
#
# COMPACT_ATOMS: atom_id res chain seq x y z
N MET A 1 -1.81 52.46 60.95
CA MET A 1 -1.81 51.00 60.70
C MET A 1 -2.12 50.79 59.24
N THR A 2 -1.10 50.59 58.47
CA THR A 2 -1.16 50.48 56.99
C THR A 2 -0.89 49.02 56.62
N THR A 3 -1.85 48.35 56.10
CA THR A 3 -1.74 46.94 55.66
C THR A 3 -1.28 46.94 54.23
N GLN A 4 -0.12 46.36 54.04
CA GLN A 4 0.51 46.15 52.75
C GLN A 4 -0.11 44.91 52.07
N ALA A 5 -0.68 45.05 50.88
CA ALA A 5 -1.18 43.96 50.06
C ALA A 5 0.02 43.39 49.27
N ASP A 6 0.23 42.09 49.45
CA ASP A 6 1.24 41.29 48.73
C ASP A 6 0.64 40.87 47.37
N ASP A 7 1.16 41.48 46.32
CA ASP A 7 0.83 41.17 44.91
C ASP A 7 1.76 40.07 44.39
N SER A 8 1.43 38.81 44.70
CA SER A 8 2.14 37.68 44.11
C SER A 8 1.60 37.37 42.71
N SER A 9 2.17 38.04 41.70
CA SER A 9 1.90 37.72 40.28
C SER A 9 2.39 36.34 39.94
N ILE A 10 1.46 35.39 39.88
CA ILE A 10 1.66 34.04 39.34
C ILE A 10 1.91 34.17 37.83
N LYS A 11 3.16 34.04 37.40
CA LYS A 11 3.51 33.91 35.97
C LYS A 11 2.90 32.59 35.44
N PRO A 12 2.11 32.64 34.36
CA PRO A 12 1.61 31.40 33.74
C PRO A 12 2.81 30.62 33.18
N ALA A 13 2.96 29.37 33.62
CA ALA A 13 3.92 28.43 33.08
C ALA A 13 3.60 28.23 31.61
N ARG A 14 4.50 28.61 30.70
CA ARG A 14 4.42 28.28 29.27
C ARG A 14 4.47 26.75 29.15
N PRO A 15 3.48 26.11 28.49
CA PRO A 15 3.54 24.68 28.24
C PRO A 15 4.65 24.45 27.19
N TYR A 16 5.78 23.93 27.65
CA TYR A 16 6.84 23.42 26.77
C TYR A 16 6.32 22.07 26.20
N ALA A 17 5.50 22.15 25.15
CA ALA A 17 4.99 20.99 24.43
C ALA A 17 6.10 20.37 23.57
N GLY A 18 7.14 19.86 24.20
CA GLY A 18 8.12 19.00 23.56
C GLY A 18 7.50 17.64 23.27
N LYS A 19 7.69 17.11 22.04
CA LYS A 19 7.25 15.75 21.67
C LYS A 19 7.68 14.75 22.74
N SER A 20 6.81 13.85 23.13
CA SER A 20 7.11 12.76 24.07
C SER A 20 8.24 11.87 23.56
N ALA A 21 8.87 11.07 24.42
CA ALA A 21 9.87 10.10 24.00
C ALA A 21 9.31 9.14 22.95
N GLN A 22 8.06 8.70 23.12
CA GLN A 22 7.35 7.84 22.18
C GLN A 22 7.09 8.51 20.84
N GLU A 23 6.67 9.75 20.82
CA GLU A 23 6.48 10.52 19.57
C GLU A 23 7.78 10.71 18.80
N ARG A 24 8.89 10.96 19.51
CA ARG A 24 10.21 11.05 18.88
C ARG A 24 10.66 9.70 18.30
N GLN A 25 10.42 8.59 19.01
CA GLN A 25 10.71 7.25 18.53
C GLN A 25 9.89 6.91 17.28
N ASN A 26 8.59 7.19 17.29
CA ASN A 26 7.72 6.99 16.15
C ASN A 26 8.14 7.84 14.94
N ALA A 27 8.48 9.10 15.15
CA ALA A 27 8.96 9.96 14.07
C ALA A 27 10.26 9.44 13.44
N ARG A 28 11.22 8.95 14.24
CA ARG A 28 12.45 8.31 13.72
C ARG A 28 12.14 7.03 12.94
N ARG A 29 11.23 6.19 13.46
CA ARG A 29 10.81 4.97 12.77
C ARG A 29 10.19 5.29 11.41
N LEU A 30 9.31 6.27 11.32
CA LEU A 30 8.69 6.72 10.07
C LEU A 30 9.74 7.27 9.10
N ALA A 31 10.68 8.09 9.57
CA ALA A 31 11.75 8.61 8.73
C ALA A 31 12.61 7.50 8.09
N LEU A 32 12.90 6.41 8.84
CA LEU A 32 13.60 5.25 8.30
C LEU A 32 12.76 4.52 7.25
N VAL A 33 11.45 4.36 7.48
CA VAL A 33 10.52 3.73 6.51
C VAL A 33 10.44 4.56 5.24
N ASP A 34 10.31 5.87 5.32
CA ASP A 34 10.24 6.77 4.17
C ASP A 34 11.54 6.76 3.36
N ALA A 35 12.70 6.77 4.03
CA ALA A 35 14.00 6.61 3.39
C ALA A 35 14.12 5.25 2.67
N ALA A 36 13.68 4.18 3.30
CA ALA A 36 13.67 2.84 2.73
C ALA A 36 12.77 2.74 1.49
N VAL A 37 11.57 3.33 1.54
CA VAL A 37 10.65 3.36 0.39
C VAL A 37 11.32 3.99 -0.83
N ARG A 38 12.00 5.14 -0.63
CA ARG A 38 12.71 5.81 -1.72
C ARG A 38 13.87 4.97 -2.23
N LEU A 39 14.80 4.61 -1.36
CA LEU A 39 16.03 3.93 -1.75
C LEU A 39 15.77 2.55 -2.37
N PHE A 40 14.94 1.72 -1.74
CA PHE A 40 14.62 0.40 -2.29
C PHE A 40 13.84 0.48 -3.60
N GLY A 41 12.94 1.44 -3.74
CA GLY A 41 12.18 1.63 -4.96
C GLY A 41 13.01 2.20 -6.12
N GLU A 42 14.03 3.02 -5.84
CA GLU A 42 14.89 3.62 -6.86
C GLU A 42 16.05 2.70 -7.26
N GLN A 43 16.75 2.12 -6.27
CA GLN A 43 18.02 1.41 -6.47
C GLN A 43 17.90 -0.10 -6.33
N GLY A 44 16.76 -0.61 -5.82
CA GLY A 44 16.56 -2.01 -5.50
C GLY A 44 17.12 -2.39 -4.12
N PHE A 45 16.51 -3.40 -3.50
CA PHE A 45 16.86 -3.85 -2.14
C PHE A 45 18.34 -4.28 -2.01
N SER A 46 18.86 -4.98 -3.02
CA SER A 46 20.22 -5.54 -2.96
C SER A 46 21.32 -4.47 -2.94
N ALA A 47 21.09 -3.33 -3.56
CA ALA A 47 22.08 -2.25 -3.66
C ALA A 47 22.11 -1.31 -2.44
N VAL A 48 21.08 -1.32 -1.60
CA VAL A 48 20.92 -0.36 -0.52
C VAL A 48 21.44 -0.90 0.81
N SER A 49 22.38 -0.19 1.43
CA SER A 49 22.93 -0.51 2.75
C SER A 49 22.21 0.21 3.90
N ILE A 50 22.40 -0.26 5.14
CA ILE A 50 21.91 0.42 6.34
C ILE A 50 22.51 1.83 6.45
N ASP A 51 23.78 2.03 6.06
CA ASP A 51 24.42 3.33 6.07
C ASP A 51 23.71 4.32 5.16
N MET A 52 23.36 3.91 3.95
CA MET A 52 22.61 4.74 3.01
C MET A 52 21.25 5.13 3.57
N ILE A 53 20.53 4.18 4.18
CA ILE A 53 19.21 4.44 4.79
C ILE A 53 19.33 5.44 5.95
N CYS A 54 20.34 5.27 6.81
CA CYS A 54 20.58 6.17 7.93
C CYS A 54 20.95 7.59 7.47
N ALA A 55 21.80 7.69 6.43
CA ALA A 55 22.16 8.98 5.84
C ALA A 55 20.95 9.70 5.25
N GLU A 56 20.12 8.98 4.47
CA GLU A 56 18.90 9.51 3.86
C GLU A 56 17.86 9.95 4.91
N ALA A 57 17.75 9.21 6.01
CA ALA A 57 16.84 9.53 7.12
C ALA A 57 17.41 10.60 8.08
N ALA A 58 18.64 11.06 7.88
CA ALA A 58 19.41 11.92 8.81
C ALA A 58 19.47 11.33 10.24
N LEU A 59 19.66 10.01 10.36
CA LEU A 59 19.71 9.24 11.60
C LEU A 59 20.99 8.43 11.70
N THR A 60 21.36 8.04 12.94
CA THR A 60 22.49 7.14 13.17
C THR A 60 22.07 5.67 13.15
N LYS A 61 23.03 4.76 12.95
CA LYS A 61 22.81 3.30 13.04
C LYS A 61 22.19 2.88 14.38
N ARG A 62 22.49 3.58 15.48
CA ARG A 62 21.88 3.31 16.78
C ARG A 62 20.36 3.40 16.69
N TYR A 63 19.81 4.46 16.10
CA TYR A 63 18.36 4.64 15.94
C TYR A 63 17.75 3.63 14.97
N PHE A 64 18.53 3.18 13.98
CA PHE A 64 18.11 2.09 13.12
C PHE A 64 17.87 0.80 13.93
N TYR A 65 18.85 0.37 14.70
CA TYR A 65 18.76 -0.88 15.50
C TYR A 65 17.80 -0.78 16.69
N GLU A 66 17.50 0.43 17.17
CA GLU A 66 16.41 0.64 18.13
C GLU A 66 15.02 0.41 17.50
N ALA A 67 14.86 0.62 16.17
CA ALA A 67 13.59 0.55 15.46
C ALA A 67 13.39 -0.74 14.67
N PHE A 68 14.47 -1.33 14.13
CA PHE A 68 14.44 -2.49 13.23
C PHE A 68 15.59 -3.45 13.52
N ALA A 69 15.28 -4.75 13.61
CA ALA A 69 16.27 -5.79 13.86
C ALA A 69 17.21 -6.02 12.65
N SER A 70 16.70 -5.79 11.43
CA SER A 70 17.45 -6.00 10.20
C SER A 70 16.94 -5.12 9.05
N ARG A 71 17.67 -5.13 7.94
CA ARG A 71 17.28 -4.46 6.71
C ARG A 71 16.02 -5.07 6.09
N GLU A 72 15.85 -6.37 6.23
CA GLU A 72 14.67 -7.11 5.79
C GLU A 72 13.42 -6.72 6.62
N ALA A 73 13.57 -6.53 7.94
CA ALA A 73 12.50 -6.04 8.79
C ALA A 73 12.05 -4.61 8.40
N LEU A 74 13.00 -3.78 7.98
CA LEU A 74 12.68 -2.46 7.46
C LEU A 74 12.00 -2.53 6.08
N LEU A 75 12.45 -3.42 5.18
CA LEU A 75 11.78 -3.64 3.89
C LEU A 75 10.33 -4.09 4.09
N THR A 76 10.09 -5.00 5.05
CA THR A 76 8.74 -5.40 5.45
C THR A 76 7.88 -4.20 5.83
N ALA A 77 8.39 -3.33 6.70
CA ALA A 77 7.65 -2.14 7.14
C ALA A 77 7.42 -1.13 6.01
N ALA A 78 8.39 -0.96 5.11
CA ALA A 78 8.27 -0.12 3.91
C ALA A 78 7.21 -0.67 2.94
N TYR A 79 7.23 -1.96 2.67
CA TYR A 79 6.22 -2.64 1.86
C TYR A 79 4.81 -2.49 2.45
N GLU A 80 4.65 -2.75 3.75
CA GLU A 80 3.36 -2.61 4.45
C GLU A 80 2.84 -1.18 4.41
N SER A 81 3.72 -0.18 4.53
CA SER A 81 3.35 1.23 4.44
C SER A 81 2.79 1.57 3.07
N VAL A 82 3.50 1.20 2.00
CA VAL A 82 3.08 1.45 0.62
C VAL A 82 1.81 0.68 0.26
N THR A 83 1.73 -0.58 0.64
CA THR A 83 0.56 -1.43 0.36
C THR A 83 -0.70 -0.89 1.05
N ARG A 84 -0.58 -0.41 2.28
CA ARG A 84 -1.70 0.22 3.00
C ARG A 84 -2.19 1.48 2.29
N GLU A 85 -1.28 2.36 1.88
CA GLU A 85 -1.61 3.57 1.12
C GLU A 85 -2.32 3.23 -0.21
N TYR A 86 -1.80 2.24 -0.94
CA TYR A 86 -2.38 1.75 -2.18
C TYR A 86 -3.81 1.24 -1.99
N PHE A 87 -4.04 0.38 -1.00
CA PHE A 87 -5.38 -0.14 -0.73
C PHE A 87 -6.36 0.93 -0.28
N GLN A 88 -5.93 1.86 0.56
CA GLN A 88 -6.76 2.99 0.95
C GLN A 88 -7.18 3.84 -0.25
N ALA A 89 -6.26 4.12 -1.17
CA ALA A 89 -6.56 4.87 -2.38
C ALA A 89 -7.61 4.15 -3.26
N ILE A 90 -7.46 2.84 -3.46
CA ILE A 90 -8.42 2.02 -4.22
C ILE A 90 -9.79 2.01 -3.53
N LEU A 91 -9.86 1.72 -2.23
CA LEU A 91 -11.13 1.65 -1.50
C LEU A 91 -11.90 2.96 -1.54
N VAL A 92 -11.23 4.09 -1.37
CA VAL A 92 -11.85 5.43 -1.49
C VAL A 92 -12.53 5.62 -2.85
N LYS A 93 -11.91 5.15 -3.93
CA LYS A 93 -12.47 5.27 -5.29
C LYS A 93 -13.58 4.26 -5.58
N MET A 94 -13.50 3.07 -4.99
CA MET A 94 -14.50 2.00 -5.19
C MET A 94 -15.76 2.21 -4.35
N THR A 95 -15.66 2.76 -3.14
CA THR A 95 -16.76 2.89 -2.17
C THR A 95 -18.04 3.52 -2.76
N PRO A 96 -17.99 4.59 -3.58
CA PRO A 96 -19.21 5.17 -4.17
C PRO A 96 -19.95 4.23 -5.15
N HIS A 97 -19.32 3.13 -5.57
CA HIS A 97 -19.81 2.25 -6.63
C HIS A 97 -20.13 0.83 -6.16
N MET A 98 -20.21 0.58 -4.86
CA MET A 98 -20.38 -0.76 -4.27
C MET A 98 -21.61 -1.54 -4.77
N ALA A 99 -22.64 -0.85 -5.28
CA ALA A 99 -23.85 -1.48 -5.82
C ALA A 99 -23.82 -1.66 -7.37
N ASP A 100 -22.77 -1.18 -8.05
CA ASP A 100 -22.67 -1.16 -9.52
C ASP A 100 -21.33 -1.81 -9.93
N ALA A 101 -21.35 -3.10 -10.25
CA ALA A 101 -20.13 -3.86 -10.50
C ALA A 101 -19.27 -3.29 -11.65
N PRO A 102 -19.80 -2.91 -12.82
CA PRO A 102 -19.02 -2.28 -13.86
C PRO A 102 -18.31 -0.99 -13.41
N LYS A 103 -19.01 -0.10 -12.70
CA LYS A 103 -18.41 1.13 -12.19
C LYS A 103 -17.39 0.87 -11.09
N LEU A 104 -17.68 -0.10 -10.20
CA LEU A 104 -16.77 -0.52 -9.14
C LEU A 104 -15.44 -1.01 -9.71
N VAL A 105 -15.49 -1.93 -10.68
CA VAL A 105 -14.31 -2.48 -11.35
C VAL A 105 -13.54 -1.37 -12.07
N ARG A 106 -14.23 -0.55 -12.86
CA ARG A 106 -13.60 0.56 -13.58
C ARG A 106 -12.90 1.55 -12.64
N ALA A 107 -13.52 1.90 -11.52
CA ALA A 107 -12.94 2.79 -10.52
C ALA A 107 -11.68 2.17 -9.88
N GLY A 108 -11.73 0.89 -9.52
CA GLY A 108 -10.60 0.14 -8.99
C GLY A 108 -9.43 0.05 -9.97
N LEU A 109 -9.69 -0.28 -11.23
CA LEU A 109 -8.66 -0.35 -12.28
C LEU A 109 -8.02 1.01 -12.57
N LYS A 110 -8.85 2.06 -12.70
CA LYS A 110 -8.32 3.43 -12.90
C LYS A 110 -7.44 3.87 -11.75
N GLU A 111 -7.82 3.57 -10.50
CA GLU A 111 -6.99 3.93 -9.36
C GLU A 111 -5.74 3.05 -9.27
N THR A 112 -5.81 1.75 -9.58
CA THR A 112 -4.65 0.86 -9.62
C THR A 112 -3.57 1.39 -10.58
N PHE A 113 -3.92 1.56 -11.86
CA PHE A 113 -2.96 2.07 -12.84
C PHE A 113 -2.58 3.53 -12.56
N GLY A 114 -3.53 4.35 -12.10
CA GLY A 114 -3.27 5.73 -11.70
C GLY A 114 -2.27 5.84 -10.54
N PHE A 115 -2.40 5.00 -9.49
CA PHE A 115 -1.47 4.94 -8.37
C PHE A 115 -0.06 4.55 -8.83
N VAL A 116 0.04 3.49 -9.63
CA VAL A 116 1.32 3.00 -10.18
C VAL A 116 2.01 4.10 -10.98
N ARG A 117 1.28 4.82 -11.83
CA ARG A 117 1.84 5.89 -12.66
C ARG A 117 2.25 7.12 -11.86
N ARG A 118 1.47 7.51 -10.83
CA ARG A 118 1.78 8.67 -9.98
C ARG A 118 2.89 8.40 -8.97
N ASN A 119 3.10 7.13 -8.61
CA ASN A 119 4.03 6.72 -7.57
C ASN A 119 4.99 5.61 -8.05
N PRO A 120 5.80 5.85 -9.10
CA PRO A 120 6.61 4.78 -9.73
C PRO A 120 7.59 4.12 -8.76
N VAL A 121 8.20 4.88 -7.85
CA VAL A 121 9.12 4.39 -6.83
C VAL A 121 8.41 3.44 -5.84
N LYS A 122 7.24 3.85 -5.35
CA LYS A 122 6.41 3.01 -4.46
C LYS A 122 5.91 1.76 -5.17
N ALA A 123 5.47 1.90 -6.41
CA ALA A 123 4.98 0.78 -7.21
C ALA A 123 6.09 -0.24 -7.48
N ARG A 124 7.31 0.21 -7.79
CA ARG A 124 8.47 -0.66 -7.99
C ARG A 124 8.82 -1.41 -6.69
N LEU A 125 8.87 -0.72 -5.55
CA LEU A 125 9.07 -1.38 -4.26
C LEU A 125 8.03 -2.48 -4.03
N MET A 126 6.75 -2.16 -4.19
CA MET A 126 5.63 -3.05 -3.87
C MET A 126 5.52 -4.23 -4.83
N MET A 127 5.67 -4.00 -6.13
CA MET A 127 5.38 -5.01 -7.17
C MET A 127 6.61 -5.74 -7.71
N VAL A 128 7.81 -5.19 -7.53
CA VAL A 128 9.04 -5.77 -8.06
C VAL A 128 9.98 -6.20 -6.94
N GLU A 129 10.41 -5.26 -6.10
CA GLU A 129 11.46 -5.54 -5.11
C GLU A 129 11.03 -6.52 -4.02
N ALA A 130 9.80 -6.37 -3.51
CA ALA A 130 9.28 -7.27 -2.47
C ALA A 130 9.14 -8.73 -2.95
N MET A 131 8.95 -8.98 -4.25
CA MET A 131 8.88 -10.32 -4.82
C MET A 131 10.25 -10.97 -5.02
N ASN A 132 11.30 -10.16 -5.21
CA ASN A 132 12.65 -10.64 -5.50
C ASN A 132 13.41 -11.10 -4.24
N VAL A 133 12.93 -10.73 -3.06
CA VAL A 133 13.58 -11.09 -1.78
C VAL A 133 13.04 -12.41 -1.26
N ARG A 134 13.91 -13.43 -1.23
CA ARG A 134 13.58 -14.79 -0.73
C ARG A 134 13.50 -14.82 0.80
N GLY A 135 12.77 -15.80 1.36
CA GLY A 135 12.66 -16.04 2.79
C GLY A 135 11.42 -15.40 3.43
N GLN A 136 11.53 -14.82 4.62
CA GLN A 136 10.41 -14.23 5.39
C GLN A 136 9.55 -13.23 4.62
N LEU A 137 10.14 -12.54 3.64
CA LEU A 137 9.41 -11.63 2.76
C LEU A 137 8.54 -12.36 1.74
N GLY A 138 8.96 -13.54 1.27
CA GLY A 138 8.15 -14.40 0.39
C GLY A 138 6.85 -14.83 1.08
N ASP A 139 6.93 -15.22 2.35
CA ASP A 139 5.77 -15.60 3.16
C ASP A 139 4.86 -14.40 3.42
N MET A 140 5.43 -13.24 3.73
CA MET A 140 4.68 -12.00 3.93
C MET A 140 4.00 -11.53 2.65
N TYR A 141 4.70 -11.58 1.51
CA TYR A 141 4.12 -11.24 0.21
C TYR A 141 2.93 -12.15 -0.12
N GLY A 142 3.09 -13.47 0.11
CA GLY A 142 2.00 -14.44 -0.05
C GLY A 142 0.80 -14.10 0.84
N ALA A 143 1.03 -13.77 2.12
CA ALA A 143 -0.03 -13.38 3.05
C ALA A 143 -0.76 -12.10 2.58
N ARG A 144 -0.02 -11.08 2.14
CA ARG A 144 -0.63 -9.83 1.63
C ARG A 144 -1.36 -10.01 0.29
N TYR A 145 -0.86 -10.89 -0.56
CA TYR A 145 -1.56 -11.30 -1.76
C TYR A 145 -2.90 -11.99 -1.42
N ASP A 146 -2.89 -12.90 -0.46
CA ASP A 146 -4.10 -13.56 0.02
C ASP A 146 -5.07 -12.60 0.72
N ASP A 147 -4.59 -11.62 1.50
CA ASP A 147 -5.40 -10.53 2.07
C ASP A 147 -6.12 -9.73 0.97
N PHE A 148 -5.42 -9.42 -0.13
CA PHE A 148 -6.03 -8.73 -1.27
C PHE A 148 -7.07 -9.57 -1.99
N VAL A 149 -6.78 -10.83 -2.21
CA VAL A 149 -7.75 -11.78 -2.77
C VAL A 149 -8.99 -11.86 -1.88
N GLU A 150 -8.81 -11.94 -0.56
CA GLU A 150 -9.92 -11.99 0.40
C GLU A 150 -10.77 -10.72 0.36
N LEU A 151 -10.14 -9.54 0.32
CA LEU A 151 -10.85 -8.27 0.17
C LEU A 151 -11.66 -8.23 -1.13
N LEU A 152 -11.06 -8.66 -2.25
CA LEU A 152 -11.75 -8.75 -3.54
C LEU A 152 -12.96 -9.68 -3.46
N LEU A 153 -12.82 -10.84 -2.82
CA LEU A 153 -13.91 -11.80 -2.62
C LEU A 153 -15.04 -11.20 -1.78
N GLN A 154 -14.71 -10.51 -0.67
CA GLN A 154 -15.71 -9.87 0.20
C GLN A 154 -16.50 -8.79 -0.55
N VAL A 155 -15.82 -7.96 -1.34
CA VAL A 155 -16.47 -6.88 -2.10
C VAL A 155 -17.32 -7.41 -3.25
N THR A 156 -16.89 -8.48 -3.92
CA THR A 156 -17.58 -9.01 -5.11
C THR A 156 -18.67 -10.02 -4.78
N ARG A 157 -18.58 -10.73 -3.66
CA ARG A 157 -19.56 -11.77 -3.27
C ARG A 157 -21.01 -11.26 -3.25
N PRO A 158 -21.37 -10.07 -2.74
CA PRO A 158 -22.73 -9.56 -2.78
C PRO A 158 -23.27 -9.29 -4.19
N LEU A 159 -22.36 -9.17 -5.17
CA LEU A 159 -22.67 -8.88 -6.57
C LEU A 159 -22.87 -10.16 -7.40
N LEU A 160 -22.49 -11.34 -6.87
CA LEU A 160 -22.62 -12.62 -7.56
C LEU A 160 -24.09 -13.03 -7.73
N GLY A 161 -24.39 -13.63 -8.88
CA GLY A 161 -25.70 -14.22 -9.18
C GLY A 161 -25.90 -15.61 -8.57
N ARG A 162 -27.02 -16.26 -8.93
CA ARG A 162 -27.37 -17.63 -8.46
C ARG A 162 -26.43 -18.71 -8.99
N GLN A 163 -25.67 -18.43 -10.04
CA GLN A 163 -24.71 -19.36 -10.66
C GLN A 163 -23.29 -19.20 -10.14
N ALA A 164 -23.12 -18.53 -8.99
CA ALA A 164 -21.82 -18.36 -8.38
C ALA A 164 -21.12 -19.73 -8.17
N PRO A 165 -19.83 -19.85 -8.53
CA PRO A 165 -19.07 -21.06 -8.30
C PRO A 165 -18.87 -21.32 -6.81
N SER A 166 -18.40 -22.53 -6.46
CA SER A 166 -18.00 -22.81 -5.07
C SER A 166 -16.89 -21.81 -4.61
N ASP A 167 -16.82 -21.57 -3.30
CA ASP A 167 -15.83 -20.67 -2.71
C ASP A 167 -14.39 -21.00 -3.12
N LYS A 168 -14.07 -22.30 -3.26
CA LYS A 168 -12.75 -22.77 -3.70
C LYS A 168 -12.43 -22.33 -5.13
N VAL A 169 -13.38 -22.52 -6.05
CA VAL A 169 -13.22 -22.12 -7.46
C VAL A 169 -13.16 -20.60 -7.57
N PHE A 170 -14.05 -19.90 -6.87
CA PHE A 170 -14.06 -18.43 -6.87
C PHE A 170 -12.75 -17.84 -6.37
N ARG A 171 -12.15 -18.41 -5.32
CA ARG A 171 -10.83 -18.00 -4.82
C ARG A 171 -9.72 -18.21 -5.86
N VAL A 172 -9.73 -19.30 -6.60
CA VAL A 172 -8.77 -19.54 -7.69
C VAL A 172 -8.94 -18.50 -8.80
N MET A 173 -10.17 -18.17 -9.19
CA MET A 173 -10.46 -17.13 -10.18
C MET A 173 -9.98 -15.75 -9.71
N ALA A 174 -10.25 -15.39 -8.44
CA ALA A 174 -9.77 -14.14 -7.84
C ALA A 174 -8.23 -14.07 -7.84
N LYS A 175 -7.54 -15.16 -7.47
CA LYS A 175 -6.08 -15.26 -7.54
C LYS A 175 -5.55 -15.07 -8.96
N ALA A 176 -6.17 -15.69 -9.95
CA ALA A 176 -5.77 -15.53 -11.34
C ALA A 176 -5.92 -14.08 -11.84
N VAL A 177 -7.03 -13.44 -11.50
CA VAL A 177 -7.29 -12.03 -11.87
C VAL A 177 -6.30 -11.08 -11.19
N VAL A 178 -6.06 -11.25 -9.89
CA VAL A 178 -5.07 -10.44 -9.15
C VAL A 178 -3.67 -10.64 -9.70
N GLY A 179 -3.28 -11.89 -9.98
CA GLY A 179 -1.98 -12.21 -10.57
C GLY A 179 -1.78 -11.58 -11.95
N ALA A 180 -2.81 -11.63 -12.80
CA ALA A 180 -2.77 -10.97 -14.11
C ALA A 180 -2.59 -9.45 -13.98
N LEU A 181 -3.31 -8.80 -13.04
CA LEU A 181 -3.22 -7.37 -12.81
C LEU A 181 -1.83 -6.95 -12.31
N ILE A 182 -1.27 -7.72 -11.37
CA ILE A 182 0.09 -7.50 -10.87
C ILE A 182 1.10 -7.61 -12.02
N HIS A 183 1.00 -8.66 -12.83
CA HIS A 183 1.90 -8.88 -13.97
C HIS A 183 1.81 -7.75 -15.01
N LEU A 184 0.60 -7.27 -15.31
CA LEU A 184 0.41 -6.11 -16.19
C LEU A 184 1.12 -4.86 -15.64
N CYS A 185 0.96 -4.58 -14.33
CA CYS A 185 1.65 -3.46 -13.69
C CYS A 185 3.18 -3.62 -13.73
N GLN A 186 3.70 -4.82 -13.46
CA GLN A 186 5.13 -5.12 -13.51
C GLN A 186 5.72 -4.88 -14.92
N ASN A 187 5.04 -5.41 -15.95
CA ASN A 187 5.45 -5.21 -17.33
C ASN A 187 5.40 -3.73 -17.73
N TRP A 188 4.36 -3.02 -17.28
CA TRP A 188 4.21 -1.60 -17.54
C TRP A 188 5.30 -0.76 -16.89
N ILE A 189 5.69 -1.08 -15.64
CA ILE A 189 6.85 -0.47 -14.96
C ILE A 189 8.15 -0.79 -15.73
N ALA A 190 8.34 -2.05 -16.15
CA ALA A 190 9.54 -2.49 -16.84
C ALA A 190 9.72 -1.85 -18.24
N THR A 191 8.63 -1.46 -18.89
CA THR A 191 8.61 -0.78 -20.20
C THR A 191 8.53 0.75 -20.05
N ASP A 192 8.89 1.30 -18.90
CA ASP A 192 8.83 2.74 -18.58
C ASP A 192 7.48 3.37 -18.95
N PHE A 193 6.42 2.66 -18.62
CA PHE A 193 5.03 3.13 -18.82
C PHE A 193 4.68 3.41 -20.30
N ALA A 194 5.20 2.60 -21.22
CA ALA A 194 5.03 2.79 -22.66
C ALA A 194 3.57 2.79 -23.14
N GLN A 195 2.70 1.99 -22.49
CA GLN A 195 1.27 1.94 -22.85
C GLN A 195 0.46 3.05 -22.17
N PRO A 196 -0.52 3.65 -22.88
CA PRO A 196 -1.47 4.57 -22.28
C PRO A 196 -2.32 3.90 -21.18
N VAL A 197 -2.57 4.64 -20.09
CA VAL A 197 -3.40 4.15 -18.96
C VAL A 197 -4.78 3.69 -19.42
N ASP A 198 -5.40 4.43 -20.34
CA ASP A 198 -6.76 4.15 -20.81
C ASP A 198 -6.85 2.81 -21.56
N GLU A 199 -5.80 2.43 -22.31
CA GLU A 199 -5.74 1.11 -22.97
C GLU A 199 -5.63 -0.04 -21.95
N LEU A 200 -4.81 0.13 -20.91
CA LEU A 200 -4.70 -0.84 -19.82
C LEU A 200 -6.03 -1.00 -19.08
N VAL A 201 -6.68 0.11 -18.77
CA VAL A 201 -8.00 0.12 -18.10
C VAL A 201 -9.02 -0.57 -19.00
N GLU A 202 -9.13 -0.20 -20.28
CA GLU A 202 -10.11 -0.76 -21.21
C GLU A 202 -9.91 -2.27 -21.42
N GLY A 203 -8.68 -2.70 -21.69
CA GLY A 203 -8.37 -4.11 -21.90
C GLY A 203 -8.66 -4.96 -20.67
N THR A 204 -8.27 -4.47 -19.49
CA THR A 204 -8.51 -5.17 -18.23
C THR A 204 -10.00 -5.16 -17.86
N GLU A 205 -10.72 -4.05 -18.09
CA GLU A 205 -12.18 -3.96 -17.87
C GLU A 205 -12.95 -4.98 -18.71
N ARG A 206 -12.58 -5.18 -19.99
CA ARG A 206 -13.16 -6.19 -20.86
C ARG A 206 -12.96 -7.62 -20.34
N LEU A 207 -11.77 -7.90 -19.79
CA LEU A 207 -11.49 -9.19 -19.15
C LEU A 207 -12.38 -9.40 -17.92
N PHE A 208 -12.48 -8.41 -17.03
CA PHE A 208 -13.36 -8.48 -15.85
C PHE A 208 -14.84 -8.62 -16.25
N ALA A 209 -15.28 -7.91 -17.30
CA ALA A 209 -16.64 -8.04 -17.80
C ALA A 209 -16.93 -9.45 -18.33
N GLY A 210 -15.96 -10.10 -19.00
CA GLY A 210 -16.08 -11.50 -19.41
C GLY A 210 -16.26 -12.44 -18.23
N VAL A 211 -15.40 -12.33 -17.24
CA VAL A 211 -15.48 -13.09 -15.98
C VAL A 211 -16.79 -12.77 -15.24
N GLY A 212 -17.18 -11.50 -15.17
CA GLY A 212 -18.42 -11.09 -14.51
C GLY A 212 -19.68 -11.68 -15.15
N ARG A 213 -19.73 -11.76 -16.48
CA ARG A 213 -20.83 -12.45 -17.21
C ARG A 213 -20.89 -13.92 -16.87
N GLU A 214 -19.76 -14.62 -16.92
CA GLU A 214 -19.69 -16.04 -16.58
C GLU A 214 -20.15 -16.33 -15.15
N LEU A 215 -19.84 -15.43 -14.22
CA LEU A 215 -20.25 -15.52 -12.81
C LEU A 215 -21.68 -15.01 -12.55
N GLY A 216 -22.41 -14.56 -13.56
CA GLY A 216 -23.73 -13.96 -13.39
C GLY A 216 -23.74 -12.70 -12.52
N VAL A 217 -22.64 -11.92 -12.55
CA VAL A 217 -22.53 -10.67 -11.77
C VAL A 217 -23.50 -9.64 -12.34
N ARG A 218 -24.32 -9.06 -11.46
CA ARG A 218 -25.28 -8.03 -11.85
C ARG A 218 -24.58 -6.85 -12.51
N GLY A 219 -25.12 -6.41 -13.66
CA GLY A 219 -24.58 -5.28 -14.42
C GLY A 219 -23.63 -5.67 -15.57
N TYR A 220 -23.28 -6.95 -15.73
CA TYR A 220 -22.51 -7.46 -16.86
C TYR A 220 -23.34 -8.35 -17.82
N ASN A 221 -24.64 -8.43 -17.59
CA ASN A 221 -25.57 -9.20 -18.45
C ASN A 221 -25.83 -8.50 -19.78
#